data_cbd9e73e9014241ac14e0498ddad1081
#
_entry.id   cbd9e73e9014241ac14e0498ddad1081
#
_cell.length_a   1.000
_cell.length_b   1.000
_cell.length_c   1.000
_cell.angle_alpha   90.00
_cell.angle_beta   90.00
_cell.angle_gamma   90.00
#
_symmetry.space_group_name_H-M   'P 1'
#
loop_
_entity.id
_entity.type
_entity.pdbx_description
1 polymer ?
#
loop_
_entity_poly.entity_id
_entity_poly.type
_entity_poly.pdbx_seq_one_letter_code
_entity_poly.pdbx_strand_id
1 'polypeptide(L)'
;DAPALFELARDPRIGMLCGWKPYERIDDAHEALSTFLAAPDSYAVTLSSTGELVGSIALRIDTDSPEATVADIGYWIGAPYWGNGYASEAGRAIIERARELGVETIILKYFDGNDASRRVSEKLGFTWRSREEGVEYPLIGKRLTVHCTELALAAH
;
A
#
# COMPACT_ATOMS: atom_id res chain seq x y z
N ASP A 1 -11.64 -6.37 11.71
CA ASP A 1 -12.71 -5.55 12.24
C ASP A 1 -13.41 -4.75 11.13
N ALA A 2 -14.52 -5.29 10.60
CA ALA A 2 -15.22 -4.73 9.45
C ALA A 2 -15.79 -3.31 9.69
N PRO A 3 -16.38 -2.98 10.87
CA PRO A 3 -16.86 -1.61 11.11
C PRO A 3 -15.76 -0.56 11.06
N ALA A 4 -14.62 -0.82 11.68
CA ALA A 4 -13.49 0.11 11.68
C ALA A 4 -12.91 0.28 10.26
N LEU A 5 -12.75 -0.81 9.52
CA LEU A 5 -12.31 -0.78 8.15
C LEU A 5 -13.27 0.02 7.26
N PHE A 6 -14.57 -0.20 7.40
CA PHE A 6 -15.59 0.50 6.61
C PHE A 6 -15.54 2.02 6.85
N GLU A 7 -15.44 2.45 8.10
CA GLU A 7 -15.38 3.88 8.43
C GLU A 7 -14.20 4.60 7.79
N LEU A 8 -13.05 3.93 7.69
CA LEU A 8 -11.87 4.52 7.06
C LEU A 8 -11.93 4.44 5.53
N ALA A 9 -12.31 3.27 4.99
CA ALA A 9 -12.24 3.00 3.56
C ALA A 9 -13.40 3.62 2.75
N ARG A 10 -14.45 4.07 3.39
CA ARG A 10 -15.54 4.80 2.73
C ARG A 10 -15.15 6.22 2.28
N ASP A 11 -14.06 6.76 2.82
CA ASP A 11 -13.60 8.10 2.46
C ASP A 11 -13.11 8.12 1.01
N PRO A 12 -13.72 8.94 0.13
CA PRO A 12 -13.35 8.97 -1.28
C PRO A 12 -11.89 9.41 -1.52
N ARG A 13 -11.30 10.17 -0.59
CA ARG A 13 -9.89 10.57 -0.69
C ARG A 13 -8.94 9.37 -0.66
N ILE A 14 -9.28 8.31 0.09
CA ILE A 14 -8.46 7.09 0.15
C ILE A 14 -8.51 6.35 -1.18
N GLY A 15 -9.70 6.05 -1.69
CA GLY A 15 -9.87 5.33 -2.95
C GLY A 15 -9.21 6.04 -4.13
N MET A 16 -9.34 7.35 -4.20
CA MET A 16 -8.72 8.16 -5.28
C MET A 16 -7.19 8.09 -5.27
N LEU A 17 -6.58 7.95 -4.10
CA LEU A 17 -5.12 7.82 -3.97
C LEU A 17 -4.63 6.40 -4.22
N CYS A 18 -5.49 5.40 -4.10
CA CYS A 18 -5.14 3.98 -4.19
C CYS A 18 -5.66 3.30 -5.45
N GLY A 19 -6.52 3.96 -6.23
CA GLY A 19 -7.07 3.41 -7.47
C GLY A 19 -8.23 2.43 -7.28
N TRP A 20 -8.90 2.44 -6.13
CA TRP A 20 -10.06 1.61 -5.88
C TRP A 20 -11.27 2.44 -5.44
N LYS A 21 -12.46 1.84 -5.63
CA LYS A 21 -13.72 2.50 -5.33
C LYS A 21 -13.92 2.61 -3.82
N PRO A 22 -14.33 3.78 -3.29
CA PRO A 22 -14.69 3.92 -1.88
C PRO A 22 -15.75 2.91 -1.47
N TYR A 23 -15.65 2.38 -0.26
CA TYR A 23 -16.64 1.43 0.26
C TYR A 23 -17.98 2.13 0.44
N GLU A 24 -19.02 1.51 -0.06
CA GLU A 24 -20.40 2.03 0.01
C GLU A 24 -21.23 1.34 1.08
N ARG A 25 -20.87 0.08 1.40
CA ARG A 25 -21.61 -0.78 2.33
C ARG A 25 -20.65 -1.53 3.24
N ILE A 26 -21.12 -1.89 4.42
CA ILE A 26 -20.34 -2.72 5.36
C ILE A 26 -19.93 -4.06 4.73
N ASP A 27 -20.72 -4.58 3.79
CA ASP A 27 -20.39 -5.80 3.07
C ASP A 27 -19.09 -5.67 2.27
N ASP A 28 -18.75 -4.48 1.77
CA ASP A 28 -17.49 -4.22 1.07
C ASP A 28 -16.29 -4.47 1.99
N ALA A 29 -16.40 -4.09 3.27
CA ALA A 29 -15.36 -4.35 4.26
C ALA A 29 -15.27 -5.84 4.58
N HIS A 30 -16.39 -6.55 4.69
CA HIS A 30 -16.39 -8.01 4.90
C HIS A 30 -15.74 -8.74 3.72
N GLU A 31 -16.06 -8.35 2.50
CA GLU A 31 -15.45 -8.90 1.30
C GLU A 31 -13.95 -8.67 1.27
N ALA A 32 -13.49 -7.46 1.56
CA ALA A 32 -12.07 -7.12 1.62
C ALA A 32 -11.32 -7.98 2.64
N LEU A 33 -11.89 -8.17 3.83
CA LEU A 33 -11.30 -8.98 4.90
C LEU A 33 -11.20 -10.46 4.55
N SER A 34 -12.10 -10.96 3.70
CA SER A 34 -12.10 -12.37 3.27
C SER A 34 -11.31 -12.63 2.00
N THR A 35 -10.88 -11.59 1.29
CA THR A 35 -10.16 -11.68 0.01
C THR A 35 -8.75 -11.09 0.12
N PHE A 36 -8.52 -9.90 -0.43
CA PHE A 36 -7.17 -9.36 -0.55
C PHE A 36 -6.51 -8.99 0.79
N LEU A 37 -7.27 -8.62 1.82
CA LEU A 37 -6.72 -8.39 3.16
C LEU A 37 -6.41 -9.69 3.90
N ALA A 38 -6.92 -10.82 3.43
CA ALA A 38 -6.58 -12.14 3.95
C ALA A 38 -5.38 -12.78 3.24
N ALA A 39 -4.84 -12.12 2.21
CA ALA A 39 -3.68 -12.62 1.47
C ALA A 39 -2.43 -12.69 2.37
N PRO A 40 -1.48 -13.59 2.09
CA PRO A 40 -0.21 -13.62 2.81
C PRO A 40 0.49 -12.26 2.80
N ASP A 41 1.12 -11.90 3.93
CA ASP A 41 1.86 -10.66 4.09
C ASP A 41 1.02 -9.39 3.85
N SER A 42 -0.26 -9.47 4.17
CA SER A 42 -1.18 -8.33 4.27
C SER A 42 -1.46 -8.06 5.75
N TYR A 43 -1.25 -6.82 6.20
CA TYR A 43 -1.27 -6.46 7.61
C TYR A 43 -2.15 -5.25 7.87
N ALA A 44 -2.88 -5.30 8.98
CA ALA A 44 -3.50 -4.11 9.55
C ALA A 44 -2.43 -3.22 10.17
N VAL A 45 -2.54 -1.92 9.95
CA VAL A 45 -1.75 -0.91 10.67
C VAL A 45 -2.62 -0.40 11.81
N THR A 46 -2.14 -0.57 13.03
CA THR A 46 -2.88 -0.21 14.24
C THR A 46 -2.07 0.69 15.16
N LEU A 47 -2.74 1.49 15.96
CA LEU A 47 -2.08 2.27 17.01
C LEU A 47 -1.59 1.32 18.11
N SER A 48 -0.31 1.39 18.47
CA SER A 48 0.26 0.55 19.53
C SER A 48 -0.36 0.80 20.90
N SER A 49 -0.83 2.03 21.15
CA SER A 49 -1.42 2.43 22.42
C SER A 49 -2.85 1.91 22.65
N THR A 50 -3.64 1.76 21.58
CA THR A 50 -5.07 1.43 21.68
C THR A 50 -5.49 0.21 20.86
N GLY A 51 -4.67 -0.22 19.89
CA GLY A 51 -5.04 -1.24 18.91
C GLY A 51 -6.02 -0.77 17.84
N GLU A 52 -6.32 0.54 17.81
CA GLU A 52 -7.24 1.11 16.83
C GLU A 52 -6.69 1.02 15.42
N LEU A 53 -7.54 0.60 14.47
CA LEU A 53 -7.16 0.48 13.06
C LEU A 53 -6.94 1.85 12.43
N VAL A 54 -5.79 2.04 11.78
CA VAL A 54 -5.46 3.28 11.06
C VAL A 54 -5.23 3.09 9.57
N GLY A 55 -5.00 1.86 9.11
CA GLY A 55 -4.78 1.58 7.70
C GLY A 55 -4.38 0.14 7.45
N SER A 56 -3.79 -0.08 6.29
CA SER A 56 -3.33 -1.40 5.84
C SER A 56 -2.07 -1.28 5.01
N ILE A 57 -1.22 -2.29 5.08
CA ILE A 57 -0.03 -2.43 4.24
C ILE A 57 0.13 -3.88 3.81
N ALA A 58 0.55 -4.10 2.58
CA ALA A 58 0.76 -5.44 2.04
C ALA A 58 2.05 -5.52 1.25
N LEU A 59 2.70 -6.66 1.34
CA LEU A 59 3.82 -7.05 0.50
C LEU A 59 3.32 -8.13 -0.45
N ARG A 60 3.45 -7.87 -1.76
CA ARG A 60 3.02 -8.83 -2.79
C ARG A 60 4.25 -9.29 -3.56
N ILE A 61 4.59 -10.56 -3.39
CA ILE A 61 5.72 -11.18 -4.07
C ILE A 61 5.26 -11.64 -5.46
N ASP A 62 6.05 -11.29 -6.48
CA ASP A 62 5.81 -11.76 -7.85
C ASP A 62 6.15 -13.25 -7.95
N THR A 63 5.12 -14.10 -7.82
CA THR A 63 5.28 -15.54 -7.89
C THR A 63 5.40 -16.09 -9.31
N ASP A 64 5.14 -15.25 -10.32
CA ASP A 64 5.32 -15.61 -11.74
C ASP A 64 6.80 -15.51 -12.15
N SER A 65 7.60 -14.80 -11.38
CA SER A 65 9.05 -14.77 -11.54
C SER A 65 9.64 -16.09 -11.00
N PRO A 66 10.50 -16.79 -11.78
CA PRO A 66 11.12 -18.05 -11.34
C PRO A 66 11.92 -17.93 -10.04
N GLU A 67 12.40 -16.74 -9.73
CA GLU A 67 13.25 -16.49 -8.58
C GLU A 67 12.50 -15.88 -7.40
N ALA A 68 11.25 -15.41 -7.61
CA ALA A 68 10.41 -14.76 -6.58
C ALA A 68 11.14 -13.69 -5.75
N THR A 69 12.03 -12.92 -6.38
CA THR A 69 12.91 -11.96 -5.71
C THR A 69 12.41 -10.52 -5.78
N VAL A 70 11.31 -10.29 -6.51
CA VAL A 70 10.71 -8.97 -6.68
C VAL A 70 9.36 -8.95 -5.97
N ALA A 71 9.12 -7.89 -5.21
CA ALA A 71 7.85 -7.67 -4.54
C ALA A 71 7.40 -6.23 -4.71
N ASP A 72 6.10 -5.97 -4.64
CA ASP A 72 5.59 -4.62 -4.53
C ASP A 72 4.93 -4.36 -3.18
N ILE A 73 4.92 -3.11 -2.76
CA ILE A 73 4.25 -2.64 -1.54
C ILE A 73 3.01 -1.86 -1.94
N GLY A 74 1.87 -2.22 -1.35
CA GLY A 74 0.65 -1.43 -1.38
C GLY A 74 0.27 -1.02 0.03
N TYR A 75 -0.17 0.22 0.23
CA TYR A 75 -0.60 0.69 1.55
C TYR A 75 -1.62 1.81 1.43
N TRP A 76 -2.37 2.00 2.49
CA TRP A 76 -3.18 3.19 2.70
C TRP A 76 -3.31 3.49 4.19
N ILE A 77 -3.46 4.76 4.50
CA ILE A 77 -3.70 5.26 5.86
C ILE A 77 -5.00 6.07 5.85
N GLY A 78 -5.86 5.83 6.82
CA GLY A 78 -7.11 6.57 6.98
C GLY A 78 -6.85 8.08 7.16
N ALA A 79 -7.69 8.90 6.53
CA ALA A 79 -7.49 10.35 6.50
C ALA A 79 -7.33 11.01 7.89
N PRO A 80 -8.07 10.60 8.95
CA PRO A 80 -7.87 11.18 10.28
C PRO A 80 -6.46 10.98 10.87
N TYR A 81 -5.70 10.02 10.30
CA TYR A 81 -4.38 9.65 10.81
C TYR A 81 -3.22 10.14 9.94
N TRP A 82 -3.51 10.92 8.90
CA TRP A 82 -2.47 11.50 8.03
C TRP A 82 -1.57 12.47 8.79
N GLY A 83 -0.33 12.60 8.33
CA GLY A 83 0.63 13.55 8.89
C GLY A 83 1.34 13.09 10.18
N ASN A 84 1.20 11.82 10.57
CA ASN A 84 1.80 11.26 11.79
C ASN A 84 2.99 10.32 11.53
N GLY A 85 3.35 10.10 10.26
CA GLY A 85 4.45 9.20 9.90
C GLY A 85 4.12 7.71 9.95
N TYR A 86 2.85 7.34 10.08
CA TYR A 86 2.45 5.93 10.19
C TYR A 86 2.76 5.12 8.95
N ALA A 87 2.59 5.69 7.75
CA ALA A 87 2.93 5.02 6.50
C ALA A 87 4.42 4.69 6.41
N SER A 88 5.30 5.62 6.80
CA SER A 88 6.75 5.40 6.80
C SER A 88 7.16 4.36 7.85
N GLU A 89 6.55 4.38 9.01
CA GLU A 89 6.80 3.40 10.08
C GLU A 89 6.38 1.99 9.64
N ALA A 90 5.16 1.86 9.11
CA ALA A 90 4.67 0.59 8.55
C ALA A 90 5.54 0.12 7.37
N GLY A 91 5.98 1.04 6.53
CA GLY A 91 6.88 0.75 5.42
C GLY A 91 8.21 0.17 5.87
N ARG A 92 8.81 0.70 6.94
CA ARG A 92 10.04 0.13 7.50
C ARG A 92 9.84 -1.30 7.98
N ALA A 93 8.73 -1.57 8.64
CA ALA A 93 8.41 -2.92 9.10
C ALA A 93 8.22 -3.91 7.96
N ILE A 94 7.52 -3.51 6.90
CA ILE A 94 7.29 -4.39 5.75
C ILE A 94 8.59 -4.63 4.95
N ILE A 95 9.49 -3.67 4.89
CA ILE A 95 10.82 -3.84 4.28
C ILE A 95 11.63 -4.90 5.03
N GLU A 96 11.61 -4.89 6.36
CA GLU A 96 12.26 -5.93 7.15
C GLU A 96 11.65 -7.31 6.89
N ARG A 97 10.31 -7.37 6.79
CA ARG A 97 9.63 -8.62 6.40
C ARG A 97 10.05 -9.11 5.02
N ALA A 98 10.21 -8.20 4.07
CA ALA A 98 10.70 -8.54 2.73
C ALA A 98 12.11 -9.15 2.78
N ARG A 99 13.00 -8.60 3.62
CA ARG A 99 14.34 -9.18 3.83
C ARG A 99 14.28 -10.60 4.37
N GLU A 100 13.43 -10.85 5.35
CA GLU A 100 13.23 -12.19 5.93
C GLU A 100 12.77 -13.20 4.88
N LEU A 101 11.97 -12.75 3.90
CA LEU A 101 11.43 -13.59 2.83
C LEU A 101 12.39 -13.75 1.64
N GLY A 102 13.57 -13.13 1.68
CA GLY A 102 14.54 -13.23 0.60
C GLY A 102 14.25 -12.35 -0.62
N VAL A 103 13.42 -11.33 -0.46
CA VAL A 103 13.13 -10.36 -1.52
C VAL A 103 14.38 -9.50 -1.76
N GLU A 104 14.75 -9.32 -3.02
CA GLU A 104 15.92 -8.53 -3.42
C GLU A 104 15.56 -7.12 -3.88
N THR A 105 14.39 -6.95 -4.47
CA THR A 105 13.92 -5.66 -4.97
C THR A 105 12.46 -5.43 -4.58
N ILE A 106 12.20 -4.25 -4.02
CA ILE A 106 10.83 -3.82 -3.71
C ILE A 106 10.45 -2.68 -4.64
N ILE A 107 9.24 -2.74 -5.17
CA ILE A 107 8.64 -1.70 -6.00
C ILE A 107 7.56 -1.00 -5.19
N LEU A 108 7.56 0.33 -5.25
CA LEU A 108 6.49 1.16 -4.70
C LEU A 108 6.04 2.14 -5.77
N LYS A 109 4.75 2.10 -6.09
CA LYS A 109 4.13 2.97 -7.09
C LYS A 109 3.21 3.99 -6.44
N TYR A 110 3.13 5.17 -7.02
CA TYR A 110 2.18 6.20 -6.60
C TYR A 110 1.68 7.00 -7.80
N PHE A 111 0.49 7.59 -7.67
CA PHE A 111 -0.07 8.43 -8.71
C PHE A 111 0.59 9.81 -8.73
N ASP A 112 0.74 10.36 -9.94
CA ASP A 112 1.21 11.72 -10.10
C ASP A 112 0.32 12.67 -9.29
N GLY A 113 0.94 13.60 -8.56
CA GLY A 113 0.25 14.49 -7.63
C GLY A 113 0.08 13.96 -6.21
N ASN A 114 0.34 12.67 -5.97
CA ASN A 114 0.31 12.10 -4.61
C ASN A 114 1.64 12.39 -3.89
N ASP A 115 1.82 13.62 -3.44
CA ASP A 115 3.06 14.06 -2.79
C ASP A 115 3.33 13.35 -1.47
N ALA A 116 2.30 12.95 -0.75
CA ALA A 116 2.45 12.19 0.49
C ALA A 116 3.14 10.85 0.24
N SER A 117 2.70 10.10 -0.77
CA SER A 117 3.32 8.83 -1.17
C SER A 117 4.72 9.01 -1.73
N ARG A 118 4.95 10.07 -2.50
CA ARG A 118 6.29 10.41 -2.98
C ARG A 118 7.25 10.60 -1.80
N ARG A 119 6.85 11.38 -0.80
CA ARG A 119 7.67 11.62 0.41
C ARG A 119 7.92 10.34 1.21
N VAL A 120 6.94 9.46 1.31
CA VAL A 120 7.12 8.14 1.96
C VAL A 120 8.17 7.33 1.22
N SER A 121 8.09 7.25 -0.11
CA SER A 121 9.07 6.52 -0.91
C SER A 121 10.49 7.06 -0.71
N GLU A 122 10.65 8.37 -0.72
CA GLU A 122 11.94 9.03 -0.50
C GLU A 122 12.49 8.76 0.91
N LYS A 123 11.66 8.86 1.95
CA LYS A 123 12.06 8.58 3.34
C LYS A 123 12.51 7.14 3.54
N LEU A 124 11.89 6.20 2.82
CA LEU A 124 12.23 4.78 2.90
C LEU A 124 13.45 4.40 2.06
N GLY A 125 13.99 5.33 1.27
CA GLY A 125 15.18 5.12 0.46
C GLY A 125 14.93 4.59 -0.94
N PHE A 126 13.68 4.63 -1.40
CA PHE A 126 13.34 4.24 -2.77
C PHE A 126 13.89 5.24 -3.78
N THR A 127 14.34 4.74 -4.93
CA THR A 127 14.82 5.55 -6.05
C THR A 127 13.76 5.57 -7.16
N TRP A 128 13.43 6.76 -7.66
CA TRP A 128 12.51 6.92 -8.79
C TRP A 128 13.13 6.29 -10.06
N ARG A 129 12.34 5.51 -10.78
CA ARG A 129 12.79 4.80 -12.00
C ARG A 129 12.08 5.23 -13.25
N SER A 130 10.77 5.32 -13.20
CA SER A 130 9.98 5.55 -14.42
C SER A 130 8.63 6.17 -14.11
N ARG A 131 8.02 6.67 -15.16
CA ARG A 131 6.67 7.24 -15.17
C ARG A 131 5.91 6.61 -16.32
N GLU A 132 4.72 6.11 -16.06
CA GLU A 132 3.82 5.58 -17.09
C GLU A 132 2.58 6.44 -17.16
N GLU A 133 2.28 6.98 -18.35
CA GLU A 133 1.12 7.82 -18.59
C GLU A 133 -0.06 7.00 -19.10
N GLY A 134 -1.29 7.44 -18.81
CA GLY A 134 -2.51 6.84 -19.35
C GLY A 134 -2.83 5.44 -18.84
N VAL A 135 -2.38 5.09 -17.64
CA VAL A 135 -2.71 3.80 -17.01
C VAL A 135 -4.18 3.79 -16.62
N GLU A 136 -4.92 2.78 -17.09
CA GLU A 136 -6.34 2.65 -16.81
C GLU A 136 -6.60 2.11 -15.41
N TYR A 137 -7.51 2.79 -14.70
CA TYR A 137 -8.03 2.36 -13.40
C TYR A 137 -9.56 2.25 -13.50
N PRO A 138 -10.06 1.09 -13.98
CA PRO A 138 -11.49 0.92 -14.24
C PRO A 138 -12.38 1.12 -13.02
N LEU A 139 -11.89 0.78 -11.83
CA LEU A 139 -12.65 0.91 -10.59
C LEU A 139 -13.01 2.37 -10.25
N ILE A 140 -12.23 3.32 -10.71
CA ILE A 140 -12.49 4.75 -10.52
C ILE A 140 -12.77 5.49 -11.84
N GLY A 141 -12.80 4.76 -12.96
CA GLY A 141 -13.10 5.31 -14.28
C GLY A 141 -12.11 6.34 -14.78
N LYS A 142 -10.82 6.22 -14.43
CA LYS A 142 -9.80 7.21 -14.75
C LYS A 142 -8.58 6.58 -15.40
N ARG A 143 -7.88 7.41 -16.21
CA ARG A 143 -6.52 7.16 -16.67
C ARG A 143 -5.59 8.07 -15.89
N LEU A 144 -4.56 7.50 -15.29
CA LEU A 144 -3.65 8.20 -14.39
C LEU A 144 -2.20 7.99 -14.81
N THR A 145 -1.37 8.94 -14.45
CA THR A 145 0.09 8.79 -14.54
C THR A 145 0.59 8.14 -13.27
N VAL A 146 1.37 7.08 -13.41
CA VAL A 146 1.91 6.29 -12.30
C VAL A 146 3.42 6.43 -12.27
N HIS A 147 3.96 6.80 -11.11
CA HIS A 147 5.40 6.78 -10.86
C HIS A 147 5.80 5.46 -10.26
N CYS A 148 6.92 4.92 -10.74
CA CYS A 148 7.50 3.67 -10.23
C CYS A 148 8.81 3.97 -9.53
N THR A 149 8.93 3.50 -8.29
CA THR A 149 10.17 3.61 -7.50
C THR A 149 10.63 2.24 -7.06
N GLU A 150 11.93 2.09 -6.83
CA GLU A 150 12.55 0.83 -6.44
C GLU A 150 13.47 0.98 -5.24
N LEU A 151 13.51 -0.06 -4.42
CA LEU A 151 14.47 -0.23 -3.35
C LEU A 151 15.17 -1.57 -3.51
N ALA A 152 16.48 -1.55 -3.72
CA ALA A 152 17.29 -2.75 -3.70
C ALA A 152 17.63 -3.11 -2.26
N LEU A 153 17.37 -4.36 -1.86
CA LEU A 153 17.71 -4.86 -0.54
C LEU A 153 19.10 -5.50 -0.59
N ALA A 154 19.94 -5.12 0.39
CA ALA A 154 21.26 -5.73 0.48
C ALA A 154 21.13 -7.23 0.82
N ALA A 155 21.90 -8.05 0.12
CA ALA A 155 22.04 -9.46 0.47
C ALA A 155 22.72 -9.60 1.85
N HIS A 156 22.17 -10.50 2.66
CA HIS A 156 22.80 -10.86 3.94
C HIS A 156 23.76 -12.03 3.77
#